data_d5b985c2c71962402da1ec601f72e089
#
_entry.id   d5b985c2c71962402da1ec601f72e089
#
_cell.length_a   1.000
_cell.length_b   1.000
_cell.length_c   1.000
_cell.angle_alpha   90.00
_cell.angle_beta   90.00
_cell.angle_gamma   90.00
#
_symmetry.space_group_name_H-M   'P 1'
#
loop_
_entity.id
_entity.type
_entity.pdbx_description
1 polymer ?
#
loop_
_entity_poly.entity_id
_entity_poly.type
_entity_poly.pdbx_seq_one_letter_code
_entity_poly.pdbx_strand_id
1 'polypeptide(L)'
;AVFVTDDNPRDEEPAPIRSMILDGVRKAAEAREANGEKVFYDDVPGRADAIRAAVAWARPGDAIVVAGKGHETGQEIRGEIHPFSDLEELAAALEQRAGVDQQANTKIRD
;
A
#
# COMPACT_ATOMS: atom_id res chain seq x y z
N ALA A 1 8.16 -4.94 4.54
CA ALA A 1 7.79 -3.54 4.31
C ALA A 1 6.35 -3.28 4.74
N VAL A 2 6.09 -2.11 5.28
CA VAL A 2 4.76 -1.67 5.70
C VAL A 2 4.47 -0.31 5.07
N PHE A 3 3.35 -0.21 4.37
CA PHE A 3 2.87 1.05 3.80
C PHE A 3 1.59 1.44 4.55
N VAL A 4 1.65 2.51 5.34
CA VAL A 4 0.51 3.02 6.09
C VAL A 4 -0.25 3.99 5.21
N THR A 5 -1.55 3.78 5.07
CA THR A 5 -2.38 4.60 4.19
C THR A 5 -3.78 4.82 4.78
N ASP A 6 -4.63 5.49 4.02
CA ASP A 6 -5.98 5.82 4.44
C ASP A 6 -6.95 4.66 4.17
N ASP A 7 -7.89 4.47 5.09
CA ASP A 7 -9.05 3.59 4.90
C ASP A 7 -10.31 4.45 4.80
N ASN A 8 -11.14 4.48 5.82
CA ASN A 8 -12.34 5.32 5.88
C ASN A 8 -12.14 6.41 6.93
N PRO A 9 -11.56 7.58 6.59
CA PRO A 9 -11.37 8.65 7.57
C PRO A 9 -12.69 9.28 8.03
N ARG A 10 -13.75 9.15 7.22
CA ARG A 10 -15.06 9.73 7.48
C ARG A 10 -14.96 11.24 7.67
N ASP A 11 -15.35 11.77 8.85
CA ASP A 11 -15.31 13.20 9.15
C ASP A 11 -13.97 13.64 9.77
N GLU A 12 -13.04 12.72 10.00
CA GLU A 12 -11.74 13.02 10.56
C GLU A 12 -10.72 13.37 9.48
N GLU A 13 -9.73 14.16 9.87
CA GLU A 13 -8.57 14.38 9.02
C GLU A 13 -7.76 13.07 8.90
N PRO A 14 -7.36 12.66 7.69
CA PRO A 14 -6.65 11.38 7.51
C PRO A 14 -5.26 11.34 8.14
N ALA A 15 -4.51 12.45 8.11
CA ALA A 15 -3.12 12.46 8.56
C ALA A 15 -2.92 12.09 10.04
N PRO A 16 -3.72 12.61 11.00
CA PRO A 16 -3.59 12.18 12.39
C PRO A 16 -3.87 10.70 12.60
N ILE A 17 -4.80 10.12 11.83
CA ILE A 17 -5.10 8.69 11.89
C ILE A 17 -3.87 7.88 11.48
N ARG A 18 -3.26 8.24 10.36
CA ARG A 18 -2.04 7.58 9.89
C ARG A 18 -0.89 7.72 10.89
N SER A 19 -0.74 8.90 11.51
CA SER A 19 0.31 9.14 12.50
C SER A 19 0.22 8.21 13.69
N MET A 20 -0.99 7.92 14.17
CA MET A 20 -1.17 6.98 15.28
C MET A 20 -0.75 5.57 14.90
N ILE A 21 -1.07 5.15 13.70
CA ILE A 21 -0.68 3.83 13.17
C ILE A 21 0.83 3.77 13.00
N LEU A 22 1.43 4.83 12.45
CA LEU A 22 2.88 4.93 12.23
C LEU A 22 3.67 4.83 13.54
N ASP A 23 3.18 5.38 14.63
CA ASP A 23 3.83 5.24 15.94
C ASP A 23 3.96 3.76 16.33
N GLY A 24 2.92 2.96 16.12
CA GLY A 24 2.96 1.54 16.39
C GLY A 24 3.91 0.79 15.45
N VAL A 25 3.88 1.14 14.18
CA VAL A 25 4.77 0.54 13.16
C VAL A 25 6.23 0.84 13.48
N ARG A 26 6.54 2.09 13.84
CA ARG A 26 7.91 2.48 14.21
C ARG A 26 8.42 1.70 15.41
N LYS A 27 7.61 1.56 16.46
CA LYS A 27 7.98 0.79 17.65
C LYS A 27 8.24 -0.68 17.31
N ALA A 28 7.39 -1.28 16.48
CA ALA A 28 7.58 -2.65 16.04
C ALA A 28 8.84 -2.81 15.18
N ALA A 29 9.12 -1.85 14.30
CA ALA A 29 10.31 -1.84 13.47
C ALA A 29 11.59 -1.74 14.32
N GLU A 30 11.60 -0.84 15.32
CA GLU A 30 12.72 -0.71 16.23
C GLU A 30 13.01 -2.01 17.00
N ALA A 31 11.96 -2.69 17.45
CA ALA A 31 12.10 -3.98 18.15
C ALA A 31 12.70 -5.06 17.24
N ARG A 32 12.31 -5.11 15.98
CA ARG A 32 12.87 -6.06 15.00
C ARG A 32 14.30 -5.70 14.62
N GLU A 33 14.61 -4.43 14.47
CA GLU A 33 15.95 -3.96 14.16
C GLU A 33 16.93 -4.31 15.27
N ALA A 34 16.50 -4.28 16.54
CA ALA A 34 17.30 -4.72 17.68
C ALA A 34 17.69 -6.21 17.57
N ASN A 35 16.93 -7.00 16.83
CA ASN A 35 17.21 -8.42 16.55
C ASN A 35 17.92 -8.64 15.20
N GLY A 36 18.39 -7.57 14.56
CA GLY A 36 19.13 -7.65 13.30
C GLY A 36 18.27 -7.68 12.04
N GLU A 37 16.95 -7.51 12.15
CA GLU A 37 16.05 -7.43 11.01
C GLU A 37 15.87 -6.00 10.55
N LYS A 38 15.82 -5.78 9.22
CA LYS A 38 15.49 -4.47 8.65
C LYS A 38 14.02 -4.43 8.30
N VAL A 39 13.33 -3.35 8.69
CA VAL A 39 11.93 -3.12 8.34
C VAL A 39 11.84 -1.77 7.63
N PHE A 40 11.36 -1.81 6.38
CA PHE A 40 11.00 -0.61 5.65
C PHE A 40 9.56 -0.24 5.98
N TYR A 41 9.29 1.03 6.27
CA TYR A 41 7.93 1.52 6.42
C TYR A 41 7.80 2.94 5.88
N ASP A 42 6.63 3.28 5.40
CA ASP A 42 6.36 4.59 4.79
C ASP A 42 4.92 5.01 5.06
N ASP A 43 4.71 6.32 5.08
CA ASP A 43 3.41 6.96 5.16
C ASP A 43 3.00 7.41 3.77
N VAL A 44 2.00 6.75 3.19
CA VAL A 44 1.56 7.04 1.82
C VAL A 44 0.09 7.46 1.82
N PRO A 45 -0.19 8.76 1.84
CA PRO A 45 -1.55 9.27 1.70
C PRO A 45 -2.15 8.82 0.35
N GLY A 46 -3.43 8.50 0.37
CA GLY A 46 -4.09 7.98 -0.82
C GLY A 46 -3.89 6.48 -0.98
N ARG A 47 -4.98 5.74 -0.76
CA ARG A 47 -4.93 4.27 -0.73
C ARG A 47 -4.48 3.66 -2.06
N ALA A 48 -4.94 4.21 -3.18
CA ALA A 48 -4.51 3.74 -4.50
C ALA A 48 -3.00 3.94 -4.71
N ASP A 49 -2.47 5.08 -4.29
CA ASP A 49 -1.03 5.36 -4.39
C ASP A 49 -0.21 4.41 -3.53
N ALA A 50 -0.70 4.08 -2.33
CA ALA A 50 -0.05 3.13 -1.44
C ALA A 50 0.00 1.73 -2.05
N ILE A 51 -1.08 1.28 -2.67
CA ILE A 51 -1.13 -0.01 -3.35
C ILE A 51 -0.11 -0.04 -4.50
N ARG A 52 -0.07 1.01 -5.31
CA ARG A 52 0.92 1.12 -6.40
C ARG A 52 2.36 1.14 -5.87
N ALA A 53 2.61 1.84 -4.77
CA ALA A 53 3.93 1.88 -4.14
C ALA A 53 4.37 0.50 -3.64
N ALA A 54 3.46 -0.25 -3.02
CA ALA A 54 3.73 -1.60 -2.54
C ALA A 54 4.06 -2.55 -3.70
N VAL A 55 3.31 -2.47 -4.80
CA VAL A 55 3.58 -3.27 -6.00
C VAL A 55 4.93 -2.93 -6.61
N ALA A 56 5.28 -1.64 -6.67
CA ALA A 56 6.58 -1.20 -7.19
C ALA A 56 7.75 -1.66 -6.31
N TRP A 57 7.55 -1.70 -5.00
CA TRP A 57 8.55 -2.15 -4.04
C TRP A 57 8.78 -3.66 -4.08
N ALA A 58 7.72 -4.45 -4.29
CA ALA A 58 7.77 -5.90 -4.20
C ALA A 58 8.66 -6.52 -5.29
N ARG A 59 9.27 -7.64 -4.95
CA ARG A 59 10.12 -8.43 -5.86
C ARG A 59 9.42 -9.75 -6.20
N PRO A 60 9.81 -10.42 -7.30
CA PRO A 60 9.28 -11.74 -7.60
C PRO A 60 9.42 -12.68 -6.40
N GLY A 61 8.34 -13.36 -6.06
CA GLY A 61 8.28 -14.25 -4.90
C GLY A 61 7.73 -13.59 -3.63
N ASP A 62 7.63 -12.27 -3.58
CA ASP A 62 7.04 -11.57 -2.46
C ASP A 62 5.52 -11.69 -2.46
N ALA A 63 4.91 -11.56 -1.28
CA ALA A 63 3.47 -11.47 -1.13
C ALA A 63 3.08 -10.06 -0.69
N ILE A 64 1.99 -9.54 -1.25
CA ILE A 64 1.42 -8.26 -0.89
C ILE A 64 0.07 -8.50 -0.21
N VAL A 65 -0.08 -7.95 1.00
CA VAL A 65 -1.34 -8.02 1.73
C VAL A 65 -1.90 -6.60 1.87
N VAL A 66 -3.12 -6.39 1.38
CA VAL A 66 -3.85 -5.14 1.58
C VAL A 66 -4.93 -5.40 2.63
N ALA A 67 -4.82 -4.70 3.75
CA ALA A 67 -5.66 -4.96 4.92
C ALA A 67 -6.53 -3.75 5.26
N GLY A 68 -7.63 -4.01 5.96
CA GLY A 68 -8.53 -2.99 6.48
C GLY A 68 -9.91 -3.00 5.82
N LYS A 69 -9.97 -3.02 4.49
CA LYS A 69 -11.25 -3.00 3.76
C LYS A 69 -11.84 -4.38 3.46
N GLY A 70 -10.99 -5.38 3.28
CA GLY A 70 -11.46 -6.68 2.82
C GLY A 70 -12.15 -6.54 1.46
N HIS A 71 -13.44 -6.91 1.40
CA HIS A 71 -14.25 -6.87 0.18
C HIS A 71 -15.09 -5.58 0.02
N GLU A 72 -14.88 -4.58 0.86
CA GLU A 72 -15.59 -3.30 0.73
C GLU A 72 -15.27 -2.64 -0.61
N THR A 73 -16.29 -2.01 -1.20
CA THR A 73 -16.20 -1.40 -2.54
C THR A 73 -16.32 0.13 -2.50
N GLY A 74 -16.13 0.73 -1.33
CA GLY A 74 -16.21 2.17 -1.17
C GLY A 74 -15.25 2.70 -0.12
N GLN A 75 -14.95 3.97 -0.22
CA GLN A 75 -14.18 4.72 0.76
C GLN A 75 -14.99 5.92 1.22
N GLU A 76 -15.29 6.03 2.51
CA GLU A 76 -16.07 7.12 3.07
C GLU A 76 -15.15 8.24 3.55
N ILE A 77 -15.30 9.42 2.94
CA ILE A 77 -14.54 10.62 3.25
C ILE A 77 -15.53 11.77 3.38
N ARG A 78 -15.63 12.36 4.59
CA ARG A 78 -16.48 13.54 4.88
C ARG A 78 -17.94 13.34 4.46
N GLY A 79 -18.51 12.18 4.78
CA GLY A 79 -19.90 11.85 4.47
C GLY A 79 -20.15 11.42 3.03
N GLU A 80 -19.13 11.42 2.17
CA GLU A 80 -19.23 10.95 0.78
C GLU A 80 -18.58 9.58 0.63
N ILE A 81 -19.26 8.70 -0.10
CA ILE A 81 -18.73 7.38 -0.41
C ILE A 81 -18.16 7.42 -1.83
N HIS A 82 -16.85 7.25 -1.93
CA HIS A 82 -16.15 7.16 -3.22
C HIS A 82 -15.99 5.71 -3.60
N PRO A 83 -16.30 5.31 -4.85
CA PRO A 83 -16.06 3.94 -5.29
C PRO A 83 -14.58 3.57 -5.14
N PHE A 84 -14.31 2.45 -4.47
CA PHE A 84 -12.94 1.98 -4.28
C PHE A 84 -12.96 0.48 -3.96
N SER A 85 -12.12 -0.28 -4.64
CA SER A 85 -11.95 -1.71 -4.39
C SER A 85 -10.46 -2.03 -4.32
N ASP A 86 -10.00 -2.57 -3.19
CA ASP A 86 -8.62 -3.02 -3.02
C ASP A 86 -8.24 -4.05 -4.08
N LEU A 87 -9.16 -4.97 -4.37
CA LEU A 87 -8.94 -6.02 -5.37
C LEU A 87 -8.70 -5.43 -6.77
N GLU A 88 -9.54 -4.50 -7.19
CA GLU A 88 -9.42 -3.86 -8.50
C GLU A 88 -8.15 -3.03 -8.61
N GLU A 89 -7.84 -2.25 -7.59
CA GLU A 89 -6.64 -1.41 -7.56
C GLU A 89 -5.37 -2.26 -7.58
N LEU A 90 -5.33 -3.33 -6.79
CA LEU A 90 -4.19 -4.23 -6.73
C LEU A 90 -4.00 -4.96 -8.07
N ALA A 91 -5.08 -5.46 -8.65
CA ALA A 91 -5.03 -6.13 -9.94
C ALA A 91 -4.51 -5.20 -11.04
N ALA A 92 -5.01 -3.97 -11.09
CA ALA A 92 -4.57 -2.96 -12.07
C ALA A 92 -3.07 -2.63 -11.89
N ALA A 93 -2.61 -2.46 -10.65
CA ALA A 93 -1.20 -2.18 -10.37
C ALA A 93 -0.29 -3.33 -10.79
N LEU A 94 -0.70 -4.57 -10.55
CA LEU A 94 0.05 -5.76 -10.95
C LEU A 94 0.11 -5.91 -12.47
N GLU A 95 -0.99 -5.66 -13.16
CA GLU A 95 -1.02 -5.67 -14.63
C GLU A 95 -0.11 -4.61 -15.24
N GLN A 96 -0.13 -3.42 -14.68
CA GLN A 96 0.71 -2.31 -15.13
C GLN A 96 2.19 -2.66 -14.96
N ARG A 97 2.57 -3.24 -13.84
CA ARG A 97 3.93 -3.69 -13.59
C ARG A 97 4.36 -4.80 -14.55
N ALA A 98 3.50 -5.79 -14.79
CA ALA A 98 3.76 -6.88 -15.72
C ALA A 98 3.98 -6.34 -17.14
N GLY A 99 3.20 -5.36 -17.58
CA GLY A 99 3.38 -4.68 -18.86
C GLY A 99 4.72 -3.97 -18.98
N VAL A 100 5.15 -3.27 -17.94
CA VAL A 100 6.47 -2.62 -17.91
C VAL A 100 7.59 -3.64 -17.94
N ASP A 101 7.51 -4.72 -17.19
CA ASP A 101 8.50 -5.80 -17.17
C ASP A 101 8.61 -6.48 -18.55
N GLN A 102 7.48 -6.72 -19.21
CA GLN A 102 7.47 -7.26 -20.57
C GLN A 102 8.13 -6.33 -21.58
N GLN A 103 7.87 -5.04 -21.50
CA GLN A 103 8.51 -4.05 -22.38
C GLN A 103 10.01 -4.00 -22.15
N ALA A 104 10.47 -4.06 -20.92
CA ALA A 104 11.89 -4.12 -20.57
C ALA A 104 12.55 -5.36 -21.15
N ASN A 105 11.91 -6.54 -21.03
CA ASN A 105 12.40 -7.79 -21.60
C ASN A 105 12.45 -7.74 -23.12
N THR A 106 11.47 -7.15 -23.77
CA THR A 106 11.44 -6.98 -25.22
C THR A 106 12.61 -6.11 -25.69
N LYS A 107 12.91 -5.04 -24.99
CA LYS A 107 14.06 -4.17 -25.31
C LYS A 107 15.39 -4.88 -25.16
N ILE A 108 15.51 -5.77 -24.19
CA ILE A 108 16.74 -6.55 -23.99
C ILE A 108 16.96 -7.55 -25.12
N ARG A 109 15.90 -8.09 -25.70
CA ARG A 109 15.97 -9.07 -26.79
C ARG A 109 16.29 -8.48 -28.15
N ASP A 110 15.98 -7.22 -28.33
CA ASP A 110 16.27 -6.49 -29.56
C ASP A 110 17.71 -5.99 -29.58
#